data_45edcb5a0cc9c268f4ae3bb266cbc398
#
_entry.id   45edcb5a0cc9c268f4ae3bb266cbc398
#
_cell.length_a   1.000
_cell.length_b   1.000
_cell.length_c   1.000
_cell.angle_alpha   90.00
_cell.angle_beta   90.00
_cell.angle_gamma   90.00
#
_symmetry.space_group_name_H-M   'P 1'
#
loop_
_entity.id
_entity.type
_entity.pdbx_description
1 polymer ?
#
loop_
_entity_poly.entity_id
_entity_poly.type
_entity_poly.pdbx_seq_one_letter_code
_entity_poly.pdbx_strand_id
1 'polypeptide(L)'
;MKNIKYIFIVLTLSLIVLSGCGLPGLGDSNSKDSVKITATESSETKIVANIEKLMIEHYTNGDIKPIIIGNLGSSIVQHNALMRGDANMSAVRFTGTELTSVLDAPPTRDANKAMDESQRLFKKKYNQKYYNSLGFENTYAFMVTKETADKYHLEKVSDLEKYKDQLRLGMDTQWMNRAGDGYPAFQKEYGFKFKSARPMQIGLVYDALKNKKLDIAVGYSTDGRIAAYNLKILKDDRNFFPPYDGSPLATEELIKDHPEIDKALTKLENTISTKEMQKLNYEADGKGKEPAVIAEEFIKKHNYFEDKKGGQ
;
A
#
# COMPACT_ATOMS: atom_id res chain seq x y z
N MET A 1 -64.13 28.07 4.63
CA MET A 1 -64.07 26.61 4.47
C MET A 1 -63.52 26.11 3.12
N LYS A 2 -63.56 26.90 2.03
CA LYS A 2 -62.98 26.49 0.73
C LYS A 2 -61.41 26.44 0.75
N ASN A 3 -60.73 27.34 1.43
CA ASN A 3 -59.26 27.43 1.45
C ASN A 3 -58.57 26.33 2.25
N ILE A 4 -59.24 25.70 3.22
CA ILE A 4 -58.70 24.58 4.04
C ILE A 4 -58.61 23.30 3.20
N LYS A 5 -59.56 23.09 2.27
CA LYS A 5 -59.53 21.92 1.37
C LYS A 5 -58.33 21.96 0.38
N TYR A 6 -57.94 23.15 -0.08
CA TYR A 6 -56.78 23.28 -0.98
C TYR A 6 -55.48 23.11 -0.26
N ILE A 7 -55.38 23.53 1.01
CA ILE A 7 -54.21 23.32 1.85
C ILE A 7 -53.99 21.82 2.13
N PHE A 8 -55.06 21.07 2.39
CA PHE A 8 -54.98 19.62 2.59
C PHE A 8 -54.61 18.86 1.30
N ILE A 9 -55.08 19.28 0.14
CA ILE A 9 -54.72 18.66 -1.16
C ILE A 9 -53.28 18.95 -1.52
N VAL A 10 -52.77 20.16 -1.27
CA VAL A 10 -51.33 20.51 -1.50
C VAL A 10 -50.41 19.77 -0.52
N LEU A 11 -50.81 19.60 0.74
CA LEU A 11 -50.04 18.83 1.71
C LEU A 11 -50.00 17.33 1.37
N THR A 12 -51.10 16.75 0.88
CA THR A 12 -51.13 15.34 0.47
C THR A 12 -50.35 15.10 -0.83
N LEU A 13 -50.35 16.06 -1.78
CA LEU A 13 -49.54 15.98 -2.99
C LEU A 13 -48.03 16.11 -2.69
N SER A 14 -47.65 16.93 -1.70
CA SER A 14 -46.25 17.06 -1.25
C SER A 14 -45.73 15.80 -0.55
N LEU A 15 -46.59 15.02 0.11
CA LEU A 15 -46.21 13.75 0.74
C LEU A 15 -45.99 12.60 -0.26
N ILE A 16 -46.61 12.66 -1.43
CA ILE A 16 -46.45 11.65 -2.49
C ILE A 16 -45.16 11.84 -3.28
N VAL A 17 -44.61 13.07 -3.33
CA VAL A 17 -43.33 13.36 -4.00
C VAL A 17 -42.11 12.96 -3.15
N LEU A 18 -42.30 12.71 -1.85
CA LEU A 18 -41.25 12.20 -0.95
C LEU A 18 -41.15 10.67 -0.87
N SER A 19 -42.04 9.92 -1.52
CA SER A 19 -41.87 8.48 -1.71
C SER A 19 -40.92 8.28 -2.91
N GLY A 20 -39.63 8.26 -2.57
CA GLY A 20 -38.43 8.26 -3.40
C GLY A 20 -38.51 7.41 -4.65
N CYS A 21 -38.48 8.07 -5.79
CA CYS A 21 -37.75 7.51 -6.91
C CYS A 21 -36.28 7.49 -6.56
N GLY A 22 -35.76 6.33 -6.26
CA GLY A 22 -34.31 6.09 -6.25
C GLY A 22 -33.77 6.56 -7.60
N LEU A 23 -32.95 7.60 -7.59
CA LEU A 23 -32.23 8.02 -8.79
C LEU A 23 -31.45 6.82 -9.32
N PRO A 24 -31.57 6.42 -10.59
CA PRO A 24 -30.77 5.39 -11.19
C PRO A 24 -29.29 5.85 -11.12
N GLY A 25 -28.49 5.18 -10.29
CA GLY A 25 -27.07 5.54 -10.08
C GLY A 25 -26.67 5.82 -8.62
N LEU A 26 -27.62 6.05 -7.71
CA LEU A 26 -27.42 5.96 -6.26
C LEU A 26 -27.88 4.57 -5.79
N GLY A 27 -27.31 3.52 -6.39
CA GLY A 27 -27.47 2.15 -5.93
C GLY A 27 -27.04 2.08 -4.48
N ASP A 28 -27.78 1.35 -3.71
CA ASP A 28 -27.68 1.14 -2.27
C ASP A 28 -26.23 0.81 -1.86
N SER A 29 -25.46 1.85 -1.54
CA SER A 29 -24.08 1.71 -1.06
C SER A 29 -24.00 1.00 0.30
N ASN A 30 -25.15 0.63 0.85
CA ASN A 30 -25.34 -0.07 2.10
C ASN A 30 -25.85 -1.52 1.93
N SER A 31 -25.89 -2.06 0.69
CA SER A 31 -26.18 -3.49 0.55
C SER A 31 -25.04 -4.29 1.20
N LYS A 32 -25.38 -5.34 1.94
CA LYS A 32 -24.39 -6.29 2.50
C LYS A 32 -23.51 -6.92 1.41
N ASP A 33 -23.97 -6.88 0.16
CA ASP A 33 -23.29 -7.43 -1.02
C ASP A 33 -22.31 -6.43 -1.69
N SER A 34 -22.17 -5.19 -1.17
CA SER A 34 -21.26 -4.24 -1.76
C SER A 34 -19.80 -4.49 -1.31
N VAL A 35 -18.92 -4.74 -2.28
CA VAL A 35 -17.46 -4.87 -2.03
C VAL A 35 -16.84 -3.49 -1.96
N LYS A 36 -16.20 -3.18 -0.82
CA LYS A 36 -15.58 -1.88 -0.56
C LYS A 36 -14.12 -2.07 -0.18
N ILE A 37 -13.22 -1.58 -1.01
CA ILE A 37 -11.77 -1.73 -0.87
C ILE A 37 -11.17 -0.44 -0.33
N THR A 38 -10.50 -0.50 0.81
CA THR A 38 -9.79 0.66 1.36
C THR A 38 -8.41 0.82 0.74
N ALA A 39 -7.99 2.07 0.50
CA ALA A 39 -6.64 2.45 0.08
C ALA A 39 -6.18 3.70 0.83
N THR A 40 -4.87 3.81 1.08
CA THR A 40 -4.28 5.03 1.65
C THR A 40 -4.09 6.11 0.58
N GLU A 41 -3.42 7.22 0.93
CA GLU A 41 -3.17 8.33 0.01
C GLU A 41 -2.14 8.01 -1.08
N SER A 42 -1.27 7.00 -0.86
CA SER A 42 -0.17 6.69 -1.78
C SER A 42 -0.67 6.17 -3.13
N SER A 43 0.04 6.50 -4.20
CA SER A 43 -0.22 5.97 -5.54
C SER A 43 -0.15 4.45 -5.57
N GLU A 44 0.80 3.85 -4.83
CA GLU A 44 0.97 2.40 -4.68
C GLU A 44 -0.33 1.70 -4.23
N THR A 45 -0.91 2.17 -3.13
CA THR A 45 -2.13 1.55 -2.59
C THR A 45 -3.34 1.76 -3.49
N LYS A 46 -3.43 2.90 -4.19
CA LYS A 46 -4.47 3.18 -5.16
C LYS A 46 -4.34 2.32 -6.43
N ILE A 47 -3.11 2.09 -6.90
CA ILE A 47 -2.84 1.19 -8.03
C ILE A 47 -3.26 -0.22 -7.67
N VAL A 48 -2.84 -0.73 -6.51
CA VAL A 48 -3.22 -2.08 -6.05
C VAL A 48 -4.73 -2.21 -5.88
N ALA A 49 -5.41 -1.22 -5.28
CA ALA A 49 -6.86 -1.22 -5.15
C ALA A 49 -7.58 -1.33 -6.51
N ASN A 50 -7.08 -0.64 -7.54
CA ASN A 50 -7.64 -0.74 -8.88
C ASN A 50 -7.31 -2.09 -9.56
N ILE A 51 -6.13 -2.66 -9.31
CA ILE A 51 -5.79 -4.02 -9.77
C ILE A 51 -6.77 -5.02 -9.17
N GLU A 52 -6.97 -5.01 -7.86
CA GLU A 52 -7.90 -5.90 -7.17
C GLU A 52 -9.34 -5.73 -7.65
N LYS A 53 -9.79 -4.47 -7.81
CA LYS A 53 -11.10 -4.16 -8.39
C LYS A 53 -11.28 -4.83 -9.76
N LEU A 54 -10.33 -4.66 -10.67
CA LEU A 54 -10.40 -5.23 -12.02
C LEU A 54 -10.35 -6.77 -11.99
N MET A 55 -9.56 -7.34 -11.09
CA MET A 55 -9.53 -8.80 -10.89
C MET A 55 -10.87 -9.34 -10.38
N ILE A 56 -11.48 -8.69 -9.41
CA ILE A 56 -12.80 -9.08 -8.89
C ILE A 56 -13.85 -8.95 -9.99
N GLU A 57 -13.91 -7.83 -10.70
CA GLU A 57 -14.85 -7.63 -11.81
C GLU A 57 -14.69 -8.73 -12.87
N HIS A 58 -13.45 -9.11 -13.21
CA HIS A 58 -13.19 -10.15 -14.20
C HIS A 58 -13.63 -11.55 -13.70
N TYR A 59 -13.25 -11.95 -12.48
CA TYR A 59 -13.54 -13.27 -11.94
C TYR A 59 -14.98 -13.47 -11.48
N THR A 60 -15.77 -12.38 -11.40
CA THR A 60 -17.22 -12.40 -11.15
C THR A 60 -18.04 -12.12 -12.41
N ASN A 61 -17.43 -12.12 -13.61
CA ASN A 61 -18.07 -11.78 -14.88
C ASN A 61 -18.80 -10.43 -14.87
N GLY A 62 -18.33 -9.48 -14.04
CA GLY A 62 -18.91 -8.15 -13.87
C GLY A 62 -20.12 -8.06 -12.94
N ASP A 63 -20.50 -9.15 -12.28
CA ASP A 63 -21.62 -9.17 -11.33
C ASP A 63 -21.29 -8.34 -10.08
N ILE A 64 -20.02 -8.34 -9.65
CA ILE A 64 -19.55 -7.53 -8.53
C ILE A 64 -18.67 -6.38 -9.04
N LYS A 65 -19.04 -5.15 -8.63
CA LYS A 65 -18.32 -3.92 -8.98
C LYS A 65 -17.78 -3.25 -7.69
N PRO A 66 -16.54 -3.53 -7.30
CA PRO A 66 -15.98 -2.98 -6.07
C PRO A 66 -15.89 -1.45 -6.08
N ILE A 67 -16.14 -0.86 -4.91
CA ILE A 67 -16.00 0.59 -4.67
C ILE A 67 -14.67 0.80 -3.92
N ILE A 68 -13.84 1.73 -4.38
CA ILE A 68 -12.60 2.09 -3.70
C ILE A 68 -12.84 3.27 -2.76
N ILE A 69 -12.54 3.06 -1.47
CA ILE A 69 -12.52 4.09 -0.44
C ILE A 69 -11.06 4.53 -0.27
N GLY A 70 -10.67 5.53 -1.03
CA GLY A 70 -9.29 6.03 -1.07
C GLY A 70 -8.99 7.11 -0.02
N ASN A 71 -7.72 7.54 0.00
CA ASN A 71 -7.21 8.65 0.81
C ASN A 71 -7.34 8.44 2.33
N LEU A 72 -7.32 7.20 2.80
CA LEU A 72 -7.26 6.91 4.23
C LEU A 72 -5.84 7.15 4.78
N GLY A 73 -5.74 7.87 5.90
CA GLY A 73 -4.46 8.38 6.39
C GLY A 73 -3.51 7.33 6.98
N SER A 74 -3.99 6.12 7.31
CA SER A 74 -3.14 5.08 7.94
C SER A 74 -3.78 3.69 7.93
N SER A 75 -2.96 2.65 8.23
CA SER A 75 -3.42 1.28 8.50
C SER A 75 -4.48 1.20 9.60
N ILE A 76 -4.33 1.99 10.66
CA ILE A 76 -5.30 2.03 11.76
C ILE A 76 -6.67 2.54 11.26
N VAL A 77 -6.67 3.57 10.42
CA VAL A 77 -7.92 4.12 9.86
C VAL A 77 -8.59 3.09 8.93
N GLN A 78 -7.81 2.40 8.09
CA GLN A 78 -8.31 1.30 7.27
C GLN A 78 -8.89 0.17 8.13
N HIS A 79 -8.16 -0.25 9.17
CA HIS A 79 -8.62 -1.28 10.10
C HIS A 79 -9.95 -0.91 10.76
N ASN A 80 -10.06 0.32 11.26
CA ASN A 80 -11.28 0.80 11.88
C ASN A 80 -12.47 0.84 10.89
N ALA A 81 -12.23 1.13 9.61
CA ALA A 81 -13.28 1.07 8.59
C ALA A 81 -13.81 -0.36 8.39
N LEU A 82 -12.92 -1.37 8.37
CA LEU A 82 -13.34 -2.77 8.31
C LEU A 82 -14.10 -3.20 9.58
N MET A 83 -13.62 -2.78 10.76
CA MET A 83 -14.25 -3.14 12.03
C MET A 83 -15.65 -2.53 12.21
N ARG A 84 -15.92 -1.37 11.61
CA ARG A 84 -17.26 -0.74 11.60
C ARG A 84 -18.17 -1.24 10.48
N GLY A 85 -17.67 -2.07 9.55
CA GLY A 85 -18.41 -2.49 8.36
C GLY A 85 -18.53 -1.40 7.29
N ASP A 86 -17.76 -0.31 7.40
CA ASP A 86 -17.69 0.74 6.38
C ASP A 86 -17.01 0.21 5.10
N ALA A 87 -16.12 -0.78 5.26
CA ALA A 87 -15.44 -1.52 4.21
C ALA A 87 -15.30 -3.00 4.60
N ASN A 88 -14.99 -3.86 3.63
CA ASN A 88 -14.78 -5.29 3.84
C ASN A 88 -13.48 -5.83 3.22
N MET A 89 -12.69 -4.94 2.58
CA MET A 89 -11.35 -5.22 2.05
C MET A 89 -10.39 -4.06 2.30
N SER A 90 -9.10 -4.38 2.37
CA SER A 90 -8.00 -3.42 2.22
C SER A 90 -7.09 -3.90 1.10
N ALA A 91 -6.78 -3.03 0.15
CA ALA A 91 -5.99 -3.36 -1.01
C ALA A 91 -4.58 -3.85 -0.65
N VAL A 92 -3.90 -3.12 0.21
CA VAL A 92 -2.58 -3.52 0.68
C VAL A 92 -2.35 -3.12 2.12
N ARG A 93 -1.84 -4.06 2.89
CA ARG A 93 -1.43 -3.92 4.28
C ARG A 93 -0.01 -4.48 4.39
N PHE A 94 0.83 -3.86 5.21
CA PHE A 94 2.25 -4.21 5.30
C PHE A 94 2.56 -4.92 6.61
N THR A 95 3.13 -6.14 6.53
CA THR A 95 3.34 -7.04 7.68
C THR A 95 3.94 -6.36 8.92
N GLY A 96 5.05 -5.64 8.79
CA GLY A 96 5.71 -4.98 9.92
C GLY A 96 4.87 -3.87 10.53
N THR A 97 4.11 -3.12 9.72
CA THR A 97 3.19 -2.09 10.20
C THR A 97 2.03 -2.72 10.96
N GLU A 98 1.44 -3.79 10.40
CA GLU A 98 0.28 -4.43 11.00
C GLU A 98 0.60 -5.07 12.35
N LEU A 99 1.72 -5.78 12.46
CA LEU A 99 2.15 -6.40 13.72
C LEU A 99 2.17 -5.38 14.87
N THR A 100 2.78 -4.21 14.63
CA THR A 100 2.99 -3.22 15.69
C THR A 100 1.83 -2.24 15.89
N SER A 101 1.09 -1.90 14.83
CA SER A 101 0.07 -0.84 14.88
C SER A 101 -1.35 -1.33 15.11
N VAL A 102 -1.67 -2.56 14.67
CA VAL A 102 -3.03 -3.11 14.68
C VAL A 102 -3.11 -4.38 15.51
N LEU A 103 -2.11 -5.25 15.38
CA LEU A 103 -2.15 -6.57 15.98
C LEU A 103 -1.58 -6.61 17.41
N ASP A 104 -0.99 -5.50 17.88
CA ASP A 104 -0.35 -5.42 19.20
C ASP A 104 0.60 -6.62 19.42
N ALA A 105 1.47 -6.85 18.45
CA ALA A 105 2.44 -7.93 18.43
C ALA A 105 3.87 -7.37 18.35
N PRO A 106 4.87 -8.08 18.91
CA PRO A 106 6.25 -7.63 18.84
C PRO A 106 6.74 -7.61 17.38
N PRO A 107 7.59 -6.63 17.01
CA PRO A 107 8.22 -6.62 15.69
C PRO A 107 9.15 -7.84 15.51
N THR A 108 9.31 -8.26 14.26
CA THR A 108 10.25 -9.31 13.87
C THR A 108 11.03 -8.90 12.63
N ARG A 109 12.26 -9.40 12.47
CA ARG A 109 13.09 -9.22 11.28
C ARG A 109 13.03 -10.41 10.33
N ASP A 110 12.26 -11.42 10.68
CA ASP A 110 12.01 -12.62 9.87
C ASP A 110 10.72 -12.43 9.09
N ALA A 111 10.81 -12.39 7.75
CA ALA A 111 9.68 -12.14 6.86
C ALA A 111 8.62 -13.25 6.92
N ASN A 112 9.05 -14.53 7.00
CA ASN A 112 8.11 -15.64 7.11
C ASN A 112 7.34 -15.57 8.43
N LYS A 113 8.06 -15.31 9.53
CA LYS A 113 7.43 -15.14 10.85
C LYS A 113 6.49 -13.94 10.87
N ALA A 114 6.84 -12.83 10.23
CA ALA A 114 5.97 -11.66 10.13
C ALA A 114 4.67 -11.99 9.39
N MET A 115 4.76 -12.72 8.28
CA MET A 115 3.62 -13.16 7.48
C MET A 115 2.72 -14.12 8.27
N ASP A 116 3.29 -15.21 8.79
CA ASP A 116 2.56 -16.24 9.55
C ASP A 116 1.83 -15.63 10.76
N GLU A 117 2.50 -14.75 11.49
CA GLU A 117 1.92 -14.11 12.67
C GLU A 117 0.82 -13.11 12.28
N SER A 118 0.98 -12.35 11.19
CA SER A 118 -0.07 -11.46 10.67
C SER A 118 -1.30 -12.24 10.26
N GLN A 119 -1.15 -13.32 9.48
CA GLN A 119 -2.25 -14.19 9.07
C GLN A 119 -2.97 -14.80 10.28
N ARG A 120 -2.22 -15.37 11.20
CA ARG A 120 -2.75 -15.99 12.41
C ARG A 120 -3.53 -15.01 13.28
N LEU A 121 -2.98 -13.80 13.50
CA LEU A 121 -3.59 -12.81 14.40
C LEU A 121 -4.80 -12.12 13.77
N PHE A 122 -4.77 -11.76 12.49
CA PHE A 122 -5.94 -11.22 11.80
C PHE A 122 -7.10 -12.20 11.81
N LYS A 123 -6.84 -13.49 11.54
CA LYS A 123 -7.86 -14.53 11.64
C LYS A 123 -8.42 -14.66 13.04
N LYS A 124 -7.53 -14.77 14.05
CA LYS A 124 -7.92 -15.00 15.44
C LYS A 124 -8.66 -13.82 16.09
N LYS A 125 -8.14 -12.59 15.88
CA LYS A 125 -8.66 -11.40 16.58
C LYS A 125 -9.85 -10.78 15.88
N TYR A 126 -9.88 -10.82 14.54
CA TYR A 126 -10.80 -10.00 13.75
C TYR A 126 -11.61 -10.79 12.72
N ASN A 127 -11.41 -12.12 12.63
CA ASN A 127 -12.04 -12.96 11.61
C ASN A 127 -11.84 -12.41 10.20
N GLN A 128 -10.59 -12.06 9.88
CA GLN A 128 -10.13 -11.53 8.61
C GLN A 128 -9.04 -12.42 8.02
N LYS A 129 -9.04 -12.60 6.70
CA LYS A 129 -8.00 -13.29 5.95
C LYS A 129 -6.96 -12.27 5.48
N TYR A 130 -5.73 -12.40 5.96
CA TYR A 130 -4.56 -11.73 5.47
C TYR A 130 -3.90 -12.63 4.42
N TYR A 131 -3.82 -12.16 3.18
CA TYR A 131 -3.31 -12.97 2.06
C TYR A 131 -1.78 -13.06 2.10
N ASN A 132 -1.21 -13.95 1.28
CA ASN A 132 0.21 -13.96 1.02
C ASN A 132 0.62 -12.67 0.30
N SER A 133 1.93 -12.39 0.31
CA SER A 133 2.48 -11.20 -0.33
C SER A 133 2.11 -11.12 -1.82
N LEU A 134 1.80 -9.92 -2.27
CA LEU A 134 1.69 -9.60 -3.71
C LEU A 134 3.02 -9.78 -4.45
N GLY A 135 4.16 -9.85 -3.71
CA GLY A 135 5.50 -10.07 -4.23
C GLY A 135 6.41 -8.84 -4.15
N PHE A 136 5.95 -7.76 -3.54
CA PHE A 136 6.77 -6.59 -3.26
C PHE A 136 6.82 -6.27 -1.77
N GLU A 137 7.91 -5.63 -1.38
CA GLU A 137 8.16 -5.14 -0.05
C GLU A 137 8.39 -3.63 -0.10
N ASN A 138 7.67 -2.87 0.73
CA ASN A 138 7.83 -1.42 0.85
C ASN A 138 8.51 -1.07 2.18
N THR A 139 9.82 -1.28 2.23
CA THR A 139 10.67 -0.99 3.38
C THR A 139 11.49 0.28 3.16
N TYR A 140 12.11 0.79 4.22
CA TYR A 140 13.19 1.77 4.06
C TYR A 140 14.41 1.13 3.41
N ALA A 141 15.09 1.89 2.57
CA ALA A 141 16.30 1.44 1.88
C ALA A 141 17.35 2.55 1.79
N PHE A 142 18.61 2.19 1.98
CA PHE A 142 19.73 3.04 1.65
C PHE A 142 19.99 2.98 0.14
N MET A 143 20.11 4.12 -0.49
CA MET A 143 20.35 4.20 -1.92
C MET A 143 21.38 5.27 -2.27
N VAL A 144 22.07 5.02 -3.37
CA VAL A 144 23.11 5.89 -3.93
C VAL A 144 22.93 5.98 -5.44
N THR A 145 23.55 6.98 -6.08
CA THR A 145 23.68 6.95 -7.54
C THR A 145 24.66 5.82 -7.95
N LYS A 146 24.52 5.29 -9.17
CA LYS A 146 25.48 4.32 -9.70
C LYS A 146 26.91 4.86 -9.68
N GLU A 147 27.10 6.13 -10.04
CA GLU A 147 28.41 6.80 -10.01
C GLU A 147 29.02 6.77 -8.58
N THR A 148 28.21 7.06 -7.55
CA THR A 148 28.66 7.00 -6.14
C THR A 148 28.99 5.57 -5.74
N ALA A 149 28.13 4.60 -6.12
CA ALA A 149 28.37 3.18 -5.85
C ALA A 149 29.69 2.69 -6.45
N ASP A 150 29.94 3.00 -7.72
CA ASP A 150 31.14 2.59 -8.43
C ASP A 150 32.40 3.25 -7.86
N LYS A 151 32.33 4.58 -7.59
CA LYS A 151 33.45 5.35 -7.03
C LYS A 151 33.92 4.84 -5.67
N TYR A 152 33.00 4.44 -4.80
CA TYR A 152 33.28 4.02 -3.43
C TYR A 152 33.15 2.50 -3.21
N HIS A 153 32.88 1.73 -4.30
CA HIS A 153 32.65 0.27 -4.26
C HIS A 153 31.60 -0.16 -3.24
N LEU A 154 30.42 0.52 -3.29
CA LEU A 154 29.33 0.31 -2.34
C LEU A 154 28.37 -0.77 -2.86
N GLU A 155 28.26 -1.87 -2.11
CA GLU A 155 27.33 -2.95 -2.37
C GLU A 155 26.30 -3.11 -1.24
N LYS A 156 26.67 -2.82 -0.02
CA LYS A 156 25.88 -3.02 1.17
C LYS A 156 25.99 -1.84 2.15
N VAL A 157 25.08 -1.76 3.09
CA VAL A 157 24.99 -0.64 4.02
C VAL A 157 26.23 -0.53 4.92
N SER A 158 26.81 -1.65 5.34
CA SER A 158 28.04 -1.62 6.14
C SER A 158 29.28 -1.06 5.40
N ASP A 159 29.28 -1.04 4.06
CA ASP A 159 30.37 -0.43 3.29
C ASP A 159 30.45 1.09 3.51
N LEU A 160 29.33 1.72 3.89
CA LEU A 160 29.25 3.17 4.13
C LEU A 160 30.07 3.63 5.34
N GLU A 161 30.39 2.72 6.29
CA GLU A 161 31.15 3.06 7.48
C GLU A 161 32.50 3.71 7.16
N LYS A 162 33.21 3.22 6.14
CA LYS A 162 34.49 3.74 5.70
C LYS A 162 34.44 5.19 5.23
N TYR A 163 33.25 5.65 4.81
CA TYR A 163 33.05 6.96 4.17
C TYR A 163 32.10 7.86 4.95
N LYS A 164 31.71 7.49 6.17
CA LYS A 164 30.73 8.19 7.01
C LYS A 164 31.02 9.67 7.26
N ASP A 165 32.31 10.05 7.22
CA ASP A 165 32.74 11.44 7.44
C ASP A 165 32.78 12.27 6.14
N GLN A 166 32.71 11.61 4.98
CA GLN A 166 32.81 12.22 3.65
C GLN A 166 31.45 12.31 2.97
N LEU A 167 30.59 11.28 3.12
CA LEU A 167 29.33 11.15 2.42
C LEU A 167 28.20 11.88 3.19
N ARG A 168 27.36 12.57 2.43
CA ARG A 168 26.21 13.33 2.93
C ARG A 168 24.97 12.46 2.84
N LEU A 169 24.37 12.15 3.98
CA LEU A 169 23.15 11.37 4.10
C LEU A 169 21.91 12.29 4.13
N GLY A 170 20.90 12.00 3.31
CA GLY A 170 19.56 12.57 3.39
C GLY A 170 18.50 11.54 3.74
N MET A 171 17.49 11.94 4.47
CA MET A 171 16.37 11.08 4.89
C MET A 171 15.13 11.93 5.15
N ASP A 172 13.97 11.29 5.32
CA ASP A 172 12.80 12.01 5.81
C ASP A 172 12.87 12.29 7.33
N THR A 173 12.06 13.25 7.77
CA THR A 173 11.99 13.64 9.18
C THR A 173 11.44 12.51 10.07
N GLN A 174 10.57 11.66 9.51
CA GLN A 174 10.00 10.53 10.23
C GLN A 174 11.09 9.51 10.55
N TRP A 175 11.89 9.10 9.57
CA TRP A 175 12.96 8.14 9.77
C TRP A 175 14.07 8.68 10.69
N MET A 176 14.37 9.99 10.59
CA MET A 176 15.35 10.65 11.48
C MET A 176 15.03 10.46 12.95
N ASN A 177 13.74 10.44 13.32
CA ASN A 177 13.29 10.40 14.71
C ASN A 177 12.55 9.09 15.08
N ARG A 178 12.43 8.14 14.17
CA ARG A 178 11.67 6.91 14.34
C ARG A 178 12.36 5.99 15.35
N ALA A 179 11.60 5.50 16.33
CA ALA A 179 12.06 4.48 17.25
C ALA A 179 12.11 3.10 16.57
N GLY A 180 13.05 2.26 16.98
CA GLY A 180 13.14 0.85 16.56
C GLY A 180 13.89 0.60 15.26
N ASP A 181 13.51 1.25 14.16
CA ASP A 181 14.10 1.08 12.82
C ASP A 181 14.47 2.40 12.14
N GLY A 182 14.55 3.49 12.90
CA GLY A 182 14.99 4.80 12.43
C GLY A 182 16.49 5.06 12.63
N TYR A 183 16.92 6.31 12.36
CA TYR A 183 18.34 6.68 12.41
C TYR A 183 19.04 6.42 13.76
N PRO A 184 18.40 6.65 14.94
CA PRO A 184 19.02 6.31 16.23
C PRO A 184 19.29 4.80 16.39
N ALA A 185 18.35 3.97 15.97
CA ALA A 185 18.49 2.52 15.99
C ALA A 185 19.54 2.04 14.96
N PHE A 186 19.57 2.64 13.77
CA PHE A 186 20.61 2.41 12.77
C PHE A 186 22.01 2.65 13.32
N GLN A 187 22.23 3.78 14.01
CA GLN A 187 23.53 4.09 14.61
C GLN A 187 23.97 3.02 15.62
N LYS A 188 23.02 2.49 16.38
CA LYS A 188 23.28 1.42 17.35
C LYS A 188 23.60 0.10 16.66
N GLU A 189 22.81 -0.28 15.65
CA GLU A 189 22.94 -1.56 14.96
C GLU A 189 24.18 -1.62 14.08
N TYR A 190 24.43 -0.57 13.29
CA TYR A 190 25.60 -0.49 12.39
C TYR A 190 26.86 0.03 13.06
N GLY A 191 26.76 0.61 14.28
CA GLY A 191 27.91 1.06 15.07
C GLY A 191 28.52 2.37 14.59
N PHE A 192 27.92 3.08 13.66
CA PHE A 192 28.44 4.36 13.17
C PHE A 192 27.35 5.40 12.94
N LYS A 193 27.75 6.65 12.82
CA LYS A 193 26.92 7.79 12.44
C LYS A 193 27.56 8.57 11.31
N PHE A 194 26.75 9.19 10.45
CA PHE A 194 27.27 10.10 9.44
C PHE A 194 27.59 11.47 10.03
N LYS A 195 28.70 12.06 9.62
CA LYS A 195 29.05 13.44 9.99
C LYS A 195 28.05 14.45 9.45
N SER A 196 27.50 14.19 8.26
CA SER A 196 26.44 14.99 7.63
C SER A 196 25.21 14.12 7.42
N ALA A 197 24.18 14.30 8.26
CA ALA A 197 22.87 13.66 8.16
C ALA A 197 21.79 14.75 8.20
N ARG A 198 20.94 14.84 7.17
CA ARG A 198 19.99 15.95 7.00
C ARG A 198 18.58 15.42 6.75
N PRO A 199 17.62 15.71 7.65
CA PRO A 199 16.22 15.43 7.40
C PRO A 199 15.63 16.47 6.41
N MET A 200 14.75 16.01 5.51
CA MET A 200 14.00 16.85 4.59
C MET A 200 12.72 16.14 4.14
N GLN A 201 11.85 16.81 3.40
CA GLN A 201 10.69 16.17 2.82
C GLN A 201 11.14 15.05 1.86
N ILE A 202 10.50 13.89 1.92
CA ILE A 202 10.94 12.67 1.21
C ILE A 202 11.16 12.89 -0.30
N GLY A 203 10.30 13.65 -0.96
CA GLY A 203 10.47 14.00 -2.37
C GLY A 203 11.78 14.73 -2.65
N LEU A 204 12.17 15.66 -1.76
CA LEU A 204 13.40 16.42 -1.89
C LEU A 204 14.66 15.58 -1.64
N VAL A 205 14.56 14.48 -0.88
CA VAL A 205 15.69 13.55 -0.64
C VAL A 205 16.18 12.96 -1.96
N TYR A 206 15.26 12.45 -2.78
CA TYR A 206 15.59 11.85 -4.08
C TYR A 206 16.13 12.87 -5.08
N ASP A 207 15.52 14.06 -5.12
CA ASP A 207 15.97 15.13 -6.02
C ASP A 207 17.36 15.65 -5.61
N ALA A 208 17.62 15.77 -4.32
CA ALA A 208 18.93 16.16 -3.82
C ALA A 208 20.01 15.10 -4.12
N LEU A 209 19.67 13.80 -4.07
CA LEU A 209 20.55 12.72 -4.45
C LEU A 209 20.86 12.78 -5.96
N LYS A 210 19.82 12.87 -6.82
CA LYS A 210 19.97 13.01 -8.28
C LYS A 210 20.86 14.20 -8.64
N ASN A 211 20.68 15.34 -7.95
CA ASN A 211 21.43 16.58 -8.21
C ASN A 211 22.78 16.66 -7.46
N LYS A 212 23.28 15.53 -6.94
CA LYS A 212 24.56 15.43 -6.23
C LYS A 212 24.71 16.39 -5.02
N LYS A 213 23.62 16.86 -4.44
CA LYS A 213 23.58 17.61 -3.18
C LYS A 213 23.64 16.70 -1.96
N LEU A 214 23.27 15.44 -2.15
CA LEU A 214 23.45 14.31 -1.25
C LEU A 214 24.25 13.21 -1.97
N ASP A 215 24.85 12.32 -1.22
CA ASP A 215 25.60 11.16 -1.72
C ASP A 215 24.85 9.86 -1.42
N ILE A 216 24.04 9.88 -0.36
CA ILE A 216 23.21 8.76 0.11
C ILE A 216 21.82 9.29 0.43
N ALA A 217 20.80 8.52 0.07
CA ALA A 217 19.43 8.73 0.50
C ALA A 217 18.91 7.52 1.28
N VAL A 218 18.11 7.77 2.32
CA VAL A 218 17.21 6.77 2.89
C VAL A 218 15.80 7.15 2.46
N GLY A 219 15.12 6.23 1.81
CA GLY A 219 13.78 6.38 1.29
C GLY A 219 13.09 5.02 1.17
N TYR A 220 12.01 4.95 0.43
CA TYR A 220 11.18 3.74 0.30
C TYR A 220 11.62 2.88 -0.88
N SER A 221 11.71 1.56 -0.68
CA SER A 221 12.21 0.60 -1.68
C SER A 221 11.34 0.48 -2.94
N THR A 222 10.07 0.89 -2.87
CA THR A 222 9.13 0.90 -4.00
C THR A 222 9.02 2.25 -4.71
N ASP A 223 9.78 3.28 -4.29
CA ASP A 223 9.69 4.61 -4.88
C ASP A 223 10.11 4.60 -6.37
N GLY A 224 9.25 5.14 -7.22
CA GLY A 224 9.45 5.15 -8.67
C GLY A 224 10.69 5.91 -9.12
N ARG A 225 11.16 6.89 -8.32
CA ARG A 225 12.38 7.65 -8.61
C ARG A 225 13.64 6.80 -8.55
N ILE A 226 13.61 5.64 -7.88
CA ILE A 226 14.73 4.69 -7.89
C ILE A 226 15.02 4.24 -9.32
N ALA A 227 13.98 3.80 -10.03
CA ALA A 227 14.10 3.41 -11.44
C ALA A 227 14.38 4.62 -12.35
N ALA A 228 13.66 5.74 -12.13
CA ALA A 228 13.76 6.94 -12.95
C ALA A 228 15.14 7.60 -12.90
N TYR A 229 15.79 7.59 -11.73
CA TYR A 229 17.10 8.20 -11.51
C TYR A 229 18.24 7.18 -11.56
N ASN A 230 17.92 5.92 -11.92
CA ASN A 230 18.87 4.81 -11.98
C ASN A 230 19.71 4.67 -10.68
N LEU A 231 19.01 4.72 -9.55
CA LEU A 231 19.63 4.59 -8.23
C LEU A 231 19.94 3.13 -7.93
N LYS A 232 21.00 2.90 -7.15
CA LYS A 232 21.35 1.58 -6.60
C LYS A 232 20.90 1.51 -5.15
N ILE A 233 20.06 0.53 -4.82
CA ILE A 233 19.76 0.17 -3.44
C ILE A 233 20.93 -0.64 -2.90
N LEU A 234 21.43 -0.27 -1.71
CA LEU A 234 22.45 -1.02 -0.98
C LEU A 234 21.79 -2.14 -0.18
N LYS A 235 22.41 -3.32 -0.18
CA LYS A 235 21.92 -4.45 0.60
C LYS A 235 21.97 -4.14 2.09
N ASP A 236 20.86 -4.31 2.79
CA ASP A 236 20.81 -4.31 4.26
C ASP A 236 21.40 -5.63 4.78
N ASP A 237 22.71 -5.63 4.97
CA ASP A 237 23.48 -6.83 5.32
C ASP A 237 23.41 -7.23 6.80
N ARG A 238 22.71 -6.44 7.61
CA ARG A 238 22.40 -6.77 9.02
C ARG A 238 20.91 -7.04 9.27
N ASN A 239 20.10 -7.07 8.22
CA ASN A 239 18.63 -7.19 8.31
C ASN A 239 18.07 -6.22 9.36
N PHE A 240 18.48 -4.97 9.28
CA PHE A 240 18.10 -3.93 10.22
C PHE A 240 16.63 -3.54 10.08
N PHE A 241 16.18 -3.38 8.84
CA PHE A 241 14.78 -3.04 8.58
C PHE A 241 13.88 -4.26 8.78
N PRO A 242 12.72 -4.10 9.47
CA PRO A 242 11.73 -5.16 9.52
C PRO A 242 11.12 -5.39 8.12
N PRO A 243 10.56 -6.59 7.87
CA PRO A 243 9.89 -6.88 6.62
C PRO A 243 8.57 -6.11 6.52
N TYR A 244 8.30 -5.57 5.32
CA TYR A 244 7.09 -4.83 4.99
C TYR A 244 6.46 -5.40 3.71
N ASP A 245 6.22 -6.72 3.68
CA ASP A 245 5.52 -7.37 2.58
C ASP A 245 4.11 -6.82 2.44
N GLY A 246 3.76 -6.41 1.22
CA GLY A 246 2.45 -5.90 0.89
C GLY A 246 1.46 -7.01 0.56
N SER A 247 0.34 -7.07 1.28
CA SER A 247 -0.66 -8.14 1.16
C SER A 247 -2.09 -7.58 1.20
N PRO A 248 -3.03 -8.15 0.44
CA PRO A 248 -4.45 -7.88 0.60
C PRO A 248 -4.98 -8.36 1.95
N LEU A 249 -6.07 -7.74 2.40
CA LEU A 249 -6.82 -8.16 3.58
C LEU A 249 -8.31 -8.12 3.27
N ALA A 250 -9.05 -9.19 3.59
CA ALA A 250 -10.50 -9.25 3.43
C ALA A 250 -11.17 -9.83 4.68
N THR A 251 -12.44 -9.47 4.92
CA THR A 251 -13.24 -10.11 5.95
C THR A 251 -13.60 -11.54 5.54
N GLU A 252 -13.63 -12.46 6.50
CA GLU A 252 -14.03 -13.86 6.23
C GLU A 252 -15.50 -13.98 5.78
N GLU A 253 -16.35 -13.07 6.21
CA GLU A 253 -17.74 -12.99 5.75
C GLU A 253 -17.77 -12.75 4.23
N LEU A 254 -17.03 -11.75 3.74
CA LEU A 254 -16.98 -11.44 2.32
C LEU A 254 -16.54 -12.64 1.47
N ILE A 255 -15.43 -13.28 1.83
CA ILE A 255 -14.89 -14.38 1.03
C ILE A 255 -15.69 -15.68 1.14
N LYS A 256 -16.45 -15.85 2.22
CA LYS A 256 -17.42 -16.95 2.38
C LYS A 256 -18.64 -16.76 1.49
N ASP A 257 -19.15 -15.53 1.41
CA ASP A 257 -20.31 -15.21 0.61
C ASP A 257 -19.97 -15.12 -0.90
N HIS A 258 -18.71 -14.75 -1.20
CA HIS A 258 -18.18 -14.56 -2.56
C HIS A 258 -16.81 -15.27 -2.74
N PRO A 259 -16.79 -16.62 -2.86
CA PRO A 259 -15.53 -17.38 -2.98
C PRO A 259 -14.73 -17.07 -4.26
N GLU A 260 -15.35 -16.49 -5.28
CA GLU A 260 -14.69 -16.00 -6.49
C GLU A 260 -13.76 -14.80 -6.20
N ILE A 261 -14.05 -14.00 -5.17
CA ILE A 261 -13.16 -12.92 -4.70
C ILE A 261 -11.89 -13.53 -4.09
N ASP A 262 -12.03 -14.57 -3.28
CA ASP A 262 -10.90 -15.29 -2.71
C ASP A 262 -9.98 -15.83 -3.81
N LYS A 263 -10.56 -16.42 -4.86
CA LYS A 263 -9.84 -16.89 -6.04
C LYS A 263 -9.11 -15.75 -6.76
N ALA A 264 -9.77 -14.60 -6.97
CA ALA A 264 -9.21 -13.46 -7.65
C ALA A 264 -7.99 -12.89 -6.89
N LEU A 265 -8.10 -12.74 -5.56
CA LEU A 265 -7.01 -12.22 -4.72
C LEU A 265 -5.84 -13.20 -4.61
N THR A 266 -6.11 -14.49 -4.48
CA THR A 266 -5.06 -15.54 -4.45
C THR A 266 -4.24 -15.55 -5.74
N LYS A 267 -4.83 -15.25 -6.90
CA LYS A 267 -4.10 -15.16 -8.17
C LYS A 267 -3.10 -14.00 -8.23
N LEU A 268 -3.24 -13.00 -7.38
CA LEU A 268 -2.31 -11.87 -7.29
C LEU A 268 -1.06 -12.18 -6.44
N GLU A 269 -1.03 -13.29 -5.71
CA GLU A 269 0.12 -13.66 -4.88
C GLU A 269 1.41 -13.75 -5.71
N ASN A 270 2.48 -13.08 -5.27
CA ASN A 270 3.79 -13.04 -5.91
C ASN A 270 3.78 -12.59 -7.39
N THR A 271 2.80 -11.75 -7.78
CA THR A 271 2.69 -11.30 -9.18
C THR A 271 3.35 -9.95 -9.45
N ILE A 272 3.58 -9.15 -8.41
CA ILE A 272 4.11 -7.80 -8.51
C ILE A 272 5.44 -7.75 -7.75
N SER A 273 6.58 -7.81 -8.45
CA SER A 273 7.87 -7.63 -7.80
C SER A 273 8.09 -6.18 -7.35
N THR A 274 8.97 -5.95 -6.36
CA THR A 274 9.36 -4.58 -5.94
C THR A 274 9.80 -3.72 -7.13
N LYS A 275 10.54 -4.30 -8.09
CA LYS A 275 10.96 -3.60 -9.30
C LYS A 275 9.79 -3.23 -10.23
N GLU A 276 8.78 -4.08 -10.32
CA GLU A 276 7.56 -3.76 -11.08
C GLU A 276 6.76 -2.68 -10.37
N MET A 277 6.62 -2.77 -9.05
CA MET A 277 5.94 -1.72 -8.26
C MET A 277 6.64 -0.36 -8.39
N GLN A 278 7.98 -0.30 -8.40
CA GLN A 278 8.72 0.94 -8.70
C GLN A 278 8.32 1.56 -10.04
N LYS A 279 8.11 0.74 -11.07
CA LYS A 279 7.69 1.24 -12.39
C LYS A 279 6.25 1.75 -12.36
N LEU A 280 5.33 1.01 -11.73
CA LEU A 280 3.94 1.42 -11.59
C LEU A 280 3.83 2.73 -10.81
N ASN A 281 4.56 2.87 -9.71
CA ASN A 281 4.62 4.10 -8.93
C ASN A 281 5.22 5.27 -9.74
N TYR A 282 6.22 5.01 -10.58
CA TYR A 282 6.78 6.06 -11.44
C TYR A 282 5.81 6.54 -12.53
N GLU A 283 5.00 5.64 -13.10
CA GLU A 283 3.93 6.06 -14.03
C GLU A 283 2.96 7.04 -13.36
N ALA A 284 2.62 6.81 -12.08
CA ALA A 284 1.76 7.70 -11.32
C ALA A 284 2.49 8.97 -10.86
N ASP A 285 3.52 8.82 -10.03
CA ASP A 285 4.16 9.95 -9.32
C ASP A 285 5.09 10.76 -10.22
N GLY A 286 5.74 10.10 -11.18
CA GLY A 286 6.70 10.73 -12.10
C GLY A 286 6.08 11.25 -13.39
N LYS A 287 5.03 10.59 -13.90
CA LYS A 287 4.39 10.93 -15.17
C LYS A 287 2.96 11.46 -15.01
N GLY A 288 2.41 11.43 -13.80
CA GLY A 288 1.07 11.93 -13.51
C GLY A 288 -0.07 11.09 -14.10
N LYS A 289 0.19 9.79 -14.36
CA LYS A 289 -0.82 8.89 -14.90
C LYS A 289 -1.76 8.43 -13.79
N GLU A 290 -3.05 8.37 -14.08
CA GLU A 290 -4.05 7.95 -13.12
C GLU A 290 -3.87 6.48 -12.69
N PRO A 291 -3.95 6.17 -11.38
CA PRO A 291 -3.80 4.81 -10.86
C PRO A 291 -4.69 3.76 -11.51
N ALA A 292 -5.93 4.13 -11.87
CA ALA A 292 -6.87 3.25 -12.55
C ALA A 292 -6.38 2.83 -13.95
N VAL A 293 -5.80 3.76 -14.70
CA VAL A 293 -5.24 3.50 -16.04
C VAL A 293 -4.01 2.61 -15.94
N ILE A 294 -3.15 2.86 -14.97
CA ILE A 294 -1.95 2.03 -14.72
C ILE A 294 -2.36 0.59 -14.39
N ALA A 295 -3.34 0.42 -13.52
CA ALA A 295 -3.86 -0.89 -13.14
C ALA A 295 -4.47 -1.63 -14.34
N GLU A 296 -5.24 -0.95 -15.18
CA GLU A 296 -5.85 -1.53 -16.37
C GLU A 296 -4.78 -2.02 -17.37
N GLU A 297 -3.76 -1.20 -17.65
CA GLU A 297 -2.65 -1.59 -18.52
C GLU A 297 -1.87 -2.79 -17.96
N PHE A 298 -1.61 -2.78 -16.65
CA PHE A 298 -0.92 -3.87 -15.96
C PHE A 298 -1.69 -5.18 -16.05
N ILE A 299 -2.98 -5.18 -15.71
CA ILE A 299 -3.83 -6.38 -15.72
C ILE A 299 -4.01 -6.92 -17.16
N LYS A 300 -4.26 -6.06 -18.15
CA LYS A 300 -4.37 -6.46 -19.56
C LYS A 300 -3.07 -7.10 -20.07
N LYS A 301 -1.92 -6.52 -19.74
CA LYS A 301 -0.60 -7.06 -20.11
C LYS A 301 -0.39 -8.47 -19.56
N HIS A 302 -0.95 -8.78 -18.39
CA HIS A 302 -0.82 -10.06 -17.71
C HIS A 302 -2.01 -11.00 -17.91
N ASN A 303 -2.96 -10.66 -18.82
CA ASN A 303 -4.16 -11.46 -19.12
C ASN A 303 -4.89 -11.92 -17.85
N TYR A 304 -5.11 -11.01 -16.89
CA TYR A 304 -5.80 -11.26 -15.61
C TYR A 304 -5.23 -12.46 -14.82
N PHE A 305 -4.00 -12.85 -15.10
CA PHE A 305 -3.33 -14.04 -14.54
C PHE A 305 -4.12 -15.35 -14.71
N GLU A 306 -4.92 -15.47 -15.79
CA GLU A 306 -5.75 -16.65 -16.04
C GLU A 306 -4.93 -17.94 -16.17
N ASP A 307 -3.75 -17.85 -16.81
CA ASP A 307 -2.89 -19.00 -17.09
C ASP A 307 -1.95 -19.39 -15.94
N LYS A 308 -1.97 -18.66 -14.82
CA LYS A 308 -1.30 -19.12 -13.59
C LYS A 308 -2.08 -20.31 -13.01
N LYS A 309 -1.81 -21.52 -13.52
CA LYS A 309 -2.08 -22.74 -12.78
C LYS A 309 -1.36 -22.58 -11.44
N GLY A 310 -2.11 -22.72 -10.35
CA GLY A 310 -1.54 -22.66 -9.01
C GLY A 310 -0.28 -23.52 -8.99
N GLY A 311 0.85 -22.91 -8.59
CA GLY A 311 2.09 -23.65 -8.43
C GLY A 311 1.86 -24.81 -7.46
N GLN A 312 2.17 -26.00 -7.94
CA GLN A 312 2.33 -27.16 -7.10
C GLN A 312 3.54 -26.99 -6.20
#